data_166fc5805f30ed9fba1e28480d235266
#
_entry.id   166fc5805f30ed9fba1e28480d235266
#
_cell.length_a   1.000
_cell.length_b   1.000
_cell.length_c   1.000
_cell.angle_alpha   90.00
_cell.angle_beta   90.00
_cell.angle_gamma   90.00
#
_symmetry.space_group_name_H-M   'P 1'
#
loop_
_entity.id
_entity.type
_entity.pdbx_description
1 polymer ?
#
loop_
_entity_poly.entity_id
_entity_poly.type
_entity_poly.pdbx_seq_one_letter_code
_entity_poly.pdbx_strand_id
1 'polypeptide(L)'
;LNYVPGVVAGLGMAILCFTSPGDKILIQTPVYPPFSWLVTRNKRTLVTSSLIQENNTFRMDLKDFSEKIKGVKVFILCNPHNPGGIVWDKETLQEVARICAENKVLVFSDEIHADLTLPPCRHLPFAMVSDEAKMNSVTFMSPSKAFNMPGLAASHAIIFNESLRKQFADYLSSGELDGGHLFAFTGVEAAYSHGTEWLEACLSYIQSNIDFVLGFLEKHTPKIKAMRPHASYLLWLDCRELGLSQPELNRF
;
A
#
# COMPACT_ATOMS: atom_id res chain seq x y z
N LEU A 1 -18.29 -0.36 5.07
CA LEU A 1 -17.70 0.22 3.87
C LEU A 1 -17.98 1.71 3.88
N ASN A 2 -16.94 2.54 3.78
CA ASN A 2 -17.07 4.00 3.70
C ASN A 2 -16.40 4.47 2.40
N TYR A 3 -17.06 5.40 1.69
CA TYR A 3 -16.44 6.08 0.56
C TYR A 3 -15.35 7.03 1.02
N VAL A 4 -14.25 7.11 0.26
CA VAL A 4 -13.21 8.15 0.39
C VAL A 4 -12.75 8.60 -1.01
N PRO A 5 -12.40 9.89 -1.21
CA PRO A 5 -12.10 10.43 -2.54
C PRO A 5 -10.68 10.11 -3.03
N GLY A 6 -10.22 8.90 -2.79
CA GLY A 6 -8.88 8.41 -3.10
C GLY A 6 -8.20 7.82 -1.88
N VAL A 7 -7.34 6.80 -2.07
CA VAL A 7 -6.69 6.09 -0.96
C VAL A 7 -5.79 7.03 -0.15
N VAL A 8 -5.01 7.88 -0.80
CA VAL A 8 -4.13 8.85 -0.10
C VAL A 8 -4.95 9.84 0.73
N ALA A 9 -6.06 10.33 0.18
CA ALA A 9 -6.98 11.21 0.92
C ALA A 9 -7.62 10.46 2.10
N GLY A 10 -8.09 9.23 1.87
CA GLY A 10 -8.66 8.36 2.91
C GLY A 10 -7.69 8.08 4.06
N LEU A 11 -6.41 7.79 3.74
CA LEU A 11 -5.35 7.66 4.74
C LEU A 11 -5.16 8.95 5.55
N GLY A 12 -5.16 10.11 4.88
CA GLY A 12 -5.09 11.40 5.55
C GLY A 12 -6.26 11.64 6.51
N MET A 13 -7.48 11.33 6.06
CA MET A 13 -8.70 11.41 6.88
C MET A 13 -8.64 10.45 8.08
N ALA A 14 -8.15 9.22 7.89
CA ALA A 14 -7.99 8.26 8.97
C ALA A 14 -6.92 8.70 9.98
N ILE A 15 -5.80 9.27 9.51
CA ILE A 15 -4.80 9.87 10.39
C ILE A 15 -5.42 10.96 11.28
N LEU A 16 -6.23 11.84 10.70
CA LEU A 16 -6.90 12.91 11.45
C LEU A 16 -7.96 12.37 12.43
N CYS A 17 -8.70 11.33 12.03
CA CYS A 17 -9.74 10.71 12.82
C CYS A 17 -9.20 9.93 14.02
N PHE A 18 -8.14 9.12 13.82
CA PHE A 18 -7.70 8.15 14.82
C PHE A 18 -6.45 8.55 15.61
N THR A 19 -5.85 9.70 15.29
CA THR A 19 -4.62 10.17 15.95
C THR A 19 -4.69 11.66 16.28
N SER A 20 -3.80 12.10 17.17
CA SER A 20 -3.60 13.51 17.55
C SER A 20 -2.23 14.05 17.08
N PRO A 21 -2.05 15.36 16.96
CA PRO A 21 -0.73 15.95 16.73
C PRO A 21 0.30 15.43 17.74
N GLY A 22 1.48 15.04 17.24
CA GLY A 22 2.56 14.45 18.06
C GLY A 22 2.52 12.92 18.15
N ASP A 23 1.38 12.27 17.88
CA ASP A 23 1.31 10.80 17.84
C ASP A 23 2.29 10.22 16.80
N LYS A 24 2.90 9.08 17.15
CA LYS A 24 3.85 8.40 16.29
C LYS A 24 3.11 7.52 15.28
N ILE A 25 3.50 7.63 14.02
CA ILE A 25 3.03 6.77 12.93
C ILE A 25 4.24 6.10 12.28
N LEU A 26 4.18 4.76 12.19
CA LEU A 26 5.24 3.96 11.58
C LEU A 26 4.92 3.69 10.11
N ILE A 27 5.94 3.76 9.27
CA ILE A 27 5.96 3.26 7.90
C ILE A 27 7.20 2.39 7.68
N GLN A 28 7.16 1.51 6.70
CA GLN A 28 8.36 0.78 6.26
C GLN A 28 8.98 1.48 5.04
N THR A 29 10.32 1.48 4.96
CA THR A 29 11.03 2.15 3.84
C THR A 29 11.96 1.19 3.10
N PRO A 30 12.16 1.35 1.75
CA PRO A 30 11.52 2.37 0.91
C PRO A 30 10.02 2.10 0.73
N VAL A 31 9.22 3.14 0.57
CA VAL A 31 7.77 3.04 0.35
C VAL A 31 7.26 4.25 -0.43
N TYR A 32 6.03 4.19 -0.86
CA TYR A 32 5.34 5.27 -1.56
C TYR A 32 5.49 6.63 -0.81
N PRO A 33 6.16 7.64 -1.41
CA PRO A 33 6.55 8.86 -0.71
C PRO A 33 5.42 9.63 0.00
N PRO A 34 4.18 9.67 -0.53
CA PRO A 34 3.07 10.32 0.15
C PRO A 34 2.79 9.85 1.58
N PHE A 35 3.15 8.62 1.97
CA PHE A 35 2.94 8.17 3.35
C PHE A 35 3.72 9.05 4.35
N SER A 36 4.98 9.34 4.06
CA SER A 36 5.79 10.21 4.93
C SER A 36 5.24 11.65 4.96
N TRP A 37 4.77 12.15 3.82
CA TRP A 37 4.17 13.49 3.74
C TRP A 37 2.85 13.58 4.49
N LEU A 38 2.00 12.55 4.41
CA LEU A 38 0.75 12.51 5.18
C LEU A 38 1.02 12.59 6.68
N VAL A 39 2.01 11.84 7.17
CA VAL A 39 2.38 11.86 8.59
C VAL A 39 2.88 13.24 9.02
N THR A 40 3.88 13.77 8.33
CA THR A 40 4.57 15.01 8.73
C THR A 40 3.72 16.26 8.52
N ARG A 41 3.00 16.36 7.39
CA ARG A 41 2.12 17.52 7.10
C ARG A 41 0.93 17.58 8.05
N ASN A 42 0.49 16.45 8.59
CA ASN A 42 -0.55 16.40 9.61
C ASN A 42 0.01 16.52 11.05
N LYS A 43 1.27 16.95 11.24
CA LYS A 43 1.91 17.17 12.55
C LYS A 43 2.01 15.90 13.41
N ARG A 44 2.10 14.70 12.79
CA ARG A 44 2.40 13.44 13.45
C ARG A 44 3.89 13.17 13.37
N THR A 45 4.40 12.37 14.28
CA THR A 45 5.81 11.99 14.33
C THR A 45 6.04 10.77 13.47
N LEU A 46 6.90 10.89 12.45
CA LEU A 46 7.24 9.78 11.57
C LEU A 46 8.25 8.84 12.24
N VAL A 47 7.94 7.54 12.26
CA VAL A 47 8.83 6.45 12.62
C VAL A 47 9.04 5.57 11.39
N THR A 48 10.28 5.18 11.12
CA THR A 48 10.58 4.34 9.95
C THR A 48 11.23 3.03 10.37
N SER A 49 10.77 1.91 9.81
CA SER A 49 11.42 0.61 9.85
C SER A 49 11.88 0.26 8.45
N SER A 50 13.17 -0.04 8.28
CA SER A 50 13.73 -0.29 6.95
C SER A 50 13.46 -1.72 6.53
N LEU A 51 13.00 -1.89 5.27
CA LEU A 51 12.98 -3.20 4.63
C LEU A 51 14.41 -3.67 4.34
N ILE A 52 14.62 -4.96 4.40
CA ILE A 52 15.88 -5.58 4.02
C ILE A 52 15.81 -5.94 2.54
N GLN A 53 16.79 -5.45 1.77
CA GLN A 53 16.96 -5.83 0.38
C GLN A 53 17.96 -6.98 0.29
N GLU A 54 17.48 -8.16 -0.08
CA GLU A 54 18.30 -9.35 -0.29
C GLU A 54 17.70 -10.22 -1.39
N ASN A 55 18.53 -11.03 -2.06
CA ASN A 55 18.10 -11.92 -3.15
C ASN A 55 17.24 -11.23 -4.22
N ASN A 56 17.57 -9.97 -4.53
CA ASN A 56 16.83 -9.13 -5.48
C ASN A 56 15.33 -8.96 -5.15
N THR A 57 15.00 -8.91 -3.87
CA THR A 57 13.65 -8.62 -3.36
C THR A 57 13.72 -7.84 -2.04
N PHE A 58 12.56 -7.43 -1.51
CA PHE A 58 12.46 -6.87 -0.17
C PHE A 58 11.78 -7.86 0.77
N ARG A 59 12.21 -7.86 2.04
CA ARG A 59 11.51 -8.50 3.14
C ARG A 59 11.39 -7.56 4.34
N MET A 60 10.44 -7.79 5.21
CA MET A 60 10.30 -7.05 6.46
C MET A 60 11.39 -7.47 7.46
N ASP A 61 12.00 -6.50 8.12
CA ASP A 61 12.79 -6.74 9.32
C ASP A 61 11.87 -6.74 10.55
N LEU A 62 11.31 -7.91 10.87
CA LEU A 62 10.36 -8.05 11.97
C LEU A 62 10.99 -7.75 13.34
N LYS A 63 12.32 -7.87 13.48
CA LYS A 63 13.03 -7.50 14.70
C LYS A 63 13.07 -5.98 14.85
N ASP A 64 13.55 -5.26 13.84
CA ASP A 64 13.55 -3.80 13.83
C ASP A 64 12.13 -3.24 13.95
N PHE A 65 11.16 -3.84 13.26
CA PHE A 65 9.75 -3.49 13.36
C PHE A 65 9.22 -3.62 14.79
N SER A 66 9.49 -4.75 15.47
CA SER A 66 9.02 -5.00 16.85
C SER A 66 9.64 -4.05 17.88
N GLU A 67 10.85 -3.55 17.62
CA GLU A 67 11.50 -2.56 18.47
C GLU A 67 10.90 -1.15 18.24
N LYS A 68 10.68 -0.77 16.98
CA LYS A 68 10.22 0.57 16.60
C LYS A 68 8.73 0.80 16.76
N ILE A 69 7.93 -0.25 16.82
CA ILE A 69 6.48 -0.17 17.01
C ILE A 69 6.07 0.34 18.41
N LYS A 70 6.98 0.31 19.37
CA LYS A 70 6.70 0.69 20.76
C LYS A 70 6.33 2.17 20.89
N GLY A 71 5.13 2.43 21.41
CA GLY A 71 4.59 3.77 21.55
C GLY A 71 4.12 4.41 20.24
N VAL A 72 4.05 3.63 19.16
CA VAL A 72 3.41 4.02 17.91
C VAL A 72 1.90 3.93 18.05
N LYS A 73 1.16 4.81 17.40
CA LYS A 73 -0.31 4.82 17.39
C LYS A 73 -0.89 4.11 16.18
N VAL A 74 -0.24 4.29 15.02
CA VAL A 74 -0.69 3.74 13.73
C VAL A 74 0.51 3.20 12.96
N PHE A 75 0.35 2.06 12.32
CA PHE A 75 1.23 1.56 11.28
C PHE A 75 0.54 1.65 9.92
N ILE A 76 1.18 2.27 8.93
CA ILE A 76 0.69 2.28 7.54
C ILE A 76 1.39 1.17 6.79
N LEU A 77 0.65 0.11 6.48
CA LEU A 77 1.08 -1.04 5.70
C LEU A 77 0.79 -0.79 4.22
N CYS A 78 1.77 -1.04 3.34
CA CYS A 78 1.59 -1.09 1.89
C CYS A 78 1.50 -2.56 1.44
N ASN A 79 0.34 -3.01 0.99
CA ASN A 79 0.07 -4.42 0.67
C ASN A 79 -0.90 -4.57 -0.52
N PRO A 80 -0.44 -4.92 -1.72
CA PRO A 80 0.96 -5.18 -2.12
C PRO A 80 1.87 -3.96 -2.01
N HIS A 81 3.16 -4.22 -1.79
CA HIS A 81 4.13 -3.17 -1.50
C HIS A 81 4.54 -2.37 -2.73
N ASN A 82 4.49 -1.06 -2.65
CA ASN A 82 5.01 -0.10 -3.61
C ASN A 82 6.19 0.66 -2.98
N PRO A 83 7.41 0.70 -3.59
CA PRO A 83 7.69 0.42 -5.01
C PRO A 83 8.18 -0.99 -5.34
N GLY A 84 8.40 -1.87 -4.37
CA GLY A 84 9.01 -3.18 -4.60
C GLY A 84 8.13 -4.20 -5.32
N GLY A 85 6.81 -3.94 -5.45
CA GLY A 85 5.88 -4.87 -6.07
C GLY A 85 5.69 -6.18 -5.27
N ILE A 86 5.93 -6.17 -3.97
CA ILE A 86 5.91 -7.39 -3.15
C ILE A 86 4.50 -7.70 -2.67
N VAL A 87 4.08 -8.92 -2.89
CA VAL A 87 2.94 -9.53 -2.19
C VAL A 87 3.51 -10.23 -0.95
N TRP A 88 3.14 -9.72 0.23
CA TRP A 88 3.62 -10.28 1.49
C TRP A 88 3.01 -11.66 1.74
N ASP A 89 3.81 -12.58 2.28
CA ASP A 89 3.33 -13.90 2.68
C ASP A 89 2.44 -13.83 3.93
N LYS A 90 1.64 -14.88 4.09
CA LYS A 90 0.65 -14.96 5.19
C LYS A 90 1.32 -14.91 6.56
N GLU A 91 2.42 -15.61 6.71
CA GLU A 91 3.17 -15.75 7.95
C GLU A 91 3.71 -14.39 8.40
N THR A 92 4.30 -13.64 7.48
CA THR A 92 4.77 -12.26 7.72
C THR A 92 3.62 -11.34 8.12
N LEU A 93 2.49 -11.38 7.41
CA LEU A 93 1.33 -10.54 7.73
C LEU A 93 0.69 -10.92 9.07
N GLN A 94 0.65 -12.21 9.43
CA GLN A 94 0.15 -12.66 10.73
C GLN A 94 1.05 -12.20 11.88
N GLU A 95 2.36 -12.25 11.71
CA GLU A 95 3.31 -11.78 12.73
C GLU A 95 3.21 -10.24 12.90
N VAL A 96 3.07 -9.49 11.80
CA VAL A 96 2.81 -8.04 11.86
C VAL A 96 1.50 -7.76 12.62
N ALA A 97 0.42 -8.52 12.35
CA ALA A 97 -0.85 -8.36 13.03
C ALA A 97 -0.73 -8.60 14.53
N ARG A 98 -0.03 -9.69 14.92
CA ARG A 98 0.24 -10.03 16.32
C ARG A 98 1.03 -8.91 17.03
N ILE A 99 2.13 -8.46 16.43
CA ILE A 99 2.98 -7.39 17.00
C ILE A 99 2.16 -6.09 17.16
N CYS A 100 1.37 -5.71 16.15
CA CYS A 100 0.52 -4.52 16.21
C CYS A 100 -0.53 -4.63 17.32
N ALA A 101 -1.21 -5.77 17.44
CA ALA A 101 -2.23 -6.00 18.45
C ALA A 101 -1.65 -5.94 19.88
N GLU A 102 -0.52 -6.60 20.13
CA GLU A 102 0.18 -6.59 21.43
C GLU A 102 0.59 -5.17 21.86
N ASN A 103 0.93 -4.31 20.90
CA ASN A 103 1.33 -2.92 21.15
C ASN A 103 0.16 -1.92 21.04
N LYS A 104 -1.07 -2.37 20.78
CA LYS A 104 -2.30 -1.57 20.60
C LYS A 104 -2.15 -0.55 19.46
N VAL A 105 -1.48 -0.95 18.37
CA VAL A 105 -1.23 -0.14 17.17
C VAL A 105 -2.27 -0.47 16.12
N LEU A 106 -3.03 0.52 15.69
CA LEU A 106 -4.00 0.37 14.60
C LEU A 106 -3.26 0.28 13.24
N VAL A 107 -3.70 -0.62 12.37
CA VAL A 107 -3.09 -0.80 11.04
C VAL A 107 -3.95 -0.14 9.98
N PHE A 108 -3.36 0.77 9.19
CA PHE A 108 -3.93 1.26 7.94
C PHE A 108 -3.31 0.50 6.79
N SER A 109 -4.07 -0.42 6.19
CA SER A 109 -3.60 -1.23 5.07
C SER A 109 -3.98 -0.57 3.75
N ASP A 110 -2.98 -0.04 3.02
CA ASP A 110 -3.15 0.44 1.66
C ASP A 110 -3.06 -0.75 0.70
N GLU A 111 -4.21 -1.15 0.17
CA GLU A 111 -4.34 -2.29 -0.73
C GLU A 111 -4.74 -1.87 -2.16
N ILE A 112 -4.38 -0.64 -2.56
CA ILE A 112 -4.73 -0.09 -3.89
C ILE A 112 -4.17 -0.91 -5.06
N HIS A 113 -3.11 -1.70 -4.83
CA HIS A 113 -2.49 -2.56 -5.84
C HIS A 113 -2.98 -4.02 -5.79
N ALA A 114 -3.96 -4.35 -4.95
CA ALA A 114 -4.47 -5.72 -4.76
C ALA A 114 -4.88 -6.38 -6.09
N ASP A 115 -5.69 -5.69 -6.90
CA ASP A 115 -6.20 -6.19 -8.18
C ASP A 115 -5.12 -6.22 -9.29
N LEU A 116 -3.94 -5.63 -9.05
CA LEU A 116 -2.78 -5.69 -9.93
C LEU A 116 -1.78 -6.79 -9.53
N THR A 117 -2.21 -7.78 -8.78
CA THR A 117 -1.37 -8.95 -8.46
C THR A 117 -1.17 -9.81 -9.70
N LEU A 118 0.10 -10.08 -10.00
CA LEU A 118 0.52 -10.79 -11.21
C LEU A 118 0.54 -12.32 -10.98
N PRO A 119 -0.07 -13.12 -11.84
CA PRO A 119 0.00 -14.58 -11.73
C PRO A 119 1.45 -15.10 -11.70
N PRO A 120 1.79 -16.15 -10.93
CA PRO A 120 0.88 -16.97 -10.12
C PRO A 120 0.62 -16.45 -8.70
N CYS A 121 1.15 -15.24 -8.35
CA CYS A 121 0.95 -14.65 -7.03
C CYS A 121 -0.53 -14.34 -6.78
N ARG A 122 -0.90 -14.32 -5.51
CA ARG A 122 -2.26 -13.95 -5.07
C ARG A 122 -2.17 -13.00 -3.89
N HIS A 123 -2.88 -11.89 -3.99
CA HIS A 123 -3.02 -10.96 -2.88
C HIS A 123 -3.80 -11.60 -1.73
N LEU A 124 -3.34 -11.36 -0.52
CA LEU A 124 -4.04 -11.71 0.71
C LEU A 124 -4.36 -10.41 1.46
N PRO A 125 -5.65 -10.02 1.58
CA PRO A 125 -6.02 -8.84 2.32
C PRO A 125 -5.57 -8.93 3.78
N PHE A 126 -4.97 -7.87 4.32
CA PHE A 126 -4.44 -7.88 5.69
C PHE A 126 -5.52 -8.23 6.72
N ALA A 127 -6.71 -7.70 6.58
CA ALA A 127 -7.84 -7.99 7.47
C ALA A 127 -8.29 -9.47 7.47
N MET A 128 -7.77 -10.30 6.54
CA MET A 128 -8.16 -11.71 6.41
C MET A 128 -7.10 -12.68 6.95
N VAL A 129 -5.96 -12.18 7.47
CA VAL A 129 -4.88 -13.06 7.92
C VAL A 129 -5.09 -13.60 9.33
N SER A 130 -5.84 -12.88 10.18
CA SER A 130 -6.23 -13.29 11.54
C SER A 130 -7.39 -12.45 12.07
N ASP A 131 -7.98 -12.86 13.20
CA ASP A 131 -9.04 -12.09 13.87
C ASP A 131 -8.50 -10.77 14.43
N GLU A 132 -7.26 -10.75 14.92
CA GLU A 132 -6.61 -9.52 15.39
C GLU A 132 -6.44 -8.53 14.23
N ALA A 133 -5.97 -8.98 13.07
CA ALA A 133 -5.85 -8.15 11.88
C ALA A 133 -7.19 -7.58 11.46
N LYS A 134 -8.23 -8.44 11.45
CA LYS A 134 -9.60 -8.07 11.10
C LYS A 134 -10.16 -6.97 11.98
N MET A 135 -9.97 -7.10 13.30
CA MET A 135 -10.56 -6.18 14.28
C MET A 135 -9.71 -4.94 14.54
N ASN A 136 -8.45 -4.93 14.10
CA ASN A 136 -7.48 -3.86 14.38
C ASN A 136 -6.93 -3.21 13.10
N SER A 137 -7.73 -3.17 12.03
CA SER A 137 -7.30 -2.54 10.77
C SER A 137 -8.38 -1.71 10.09
N VAL A 138 -7.91 -0.78 9.27
CA VAL A 138 -8.66 -0.04 8.26
C VAL A 138 -8.01 -0.35 6.91
N THR A 139 -8.71 -1.06 6.04
CA THR A 139 -8.22 -1.41 4.70
C THR A 139 -8.71 -0.41 3.68
N PHE A 140 -7.80 0.11 2.86
CA PHE A 140 -8.13 1.05 1.78
C PHE A 140 -7.94 0.37 0.43
N MET A 141 -8.98 0.40 -0.40
CA MET A 141 -9.01 -0.19 -1.74
C MET A 141 -9.58 0.78 -2.77
N SER A 142 -9.19 0.60 -4.01
CA SER A 142 -9.71 1.40 -5.13
C SER A 142 -9.51 0.69 -6.47
N PRO A 143 -10.45 0.75 -7.39
CA PRO A 143 -10.26 0.26 -8.78
C PRO A 143 -9.37 1.20 -9.61
N SER A 144 -9.00 2.36 -9.07
CA SER A 144 -8.35 3.44 -9.83
C SER A 144 -7.03 3.04 -10.50
N LYS A 145 -6.25 2.13 -9.87
CA LYS A 145 -4.99 1.64 -10.44
C LYS A 145 -5.22 0.47 -11.40
N ALA A 146 -6.03 -0.50 -10.98
CA ALA A 146 -6.31 -1.69 -11.77
C ALA A 146 -7.05 -1.38 -13.07
N PHE A 147 -7.98 -0.45 -13.05
CA PHE A 147 -8.81 -0.09 -14.19
C PHE A 147 -8.49 1.28 -14.80
N ASN A 148 -7.32 1.84 -14.49
CA ASN A 148 -6.84 3.12 -15.03
C ASN A 148 -7.86 4.26 -14.96
N MET A 149 -8.51 4.43 -13.80
CA MET A 149 -9.56 5.41 -13.58
C MET A 149 -9.31 6.36 -12.38
N PRO A 150 -8.07 6.91 -12.21
CA PRO A 150 -7.76 7.71 -11.02
C PRO A 150 -8.57 9.02 -10.94
N GLY A 151 -9.01 9.56 -12.08
CA GLY A 151 -9.80 10.79 -12.15
C GLY A 151 -11.20 10.68 -11.56
N LEU A 152 -11.72 9.47 -11.36
CA LEU A 152 -13.02 9.27 -10.70
C LEU A 152 -12.95 9.36 -9.16
N ALA A 153 -11.76 9.47 -8.59
CA ALA A 153 -11.56 9.64 -7.14
C ALA A 153 -12.39 8.67 -6.28
N ALA A 154 -12.52 7.42 -6.74
CA ALA A 154 -13.38 6.40 -6.16
C ALA A 154 -12.55 5.40 -5.35
N SER A 155 -12.62 5.47 -4.03
CA SER A 155 -11.93 4.55 -3.13
C SER A 155 -12.81 4.23 -1.92
N HIS A 156 -12.44 3.17 -1.21
CA HIS A 156 -13.23 2.68 -0.09
C HIS A 156 -12.33 2.37 1.11
N ALA A 157 -12.82 2.68 2.30
CA ALA A 157 -12.30 2.21 3.58
C ALA A 157 -13.18 1.06 4.09
N ILE A 158 -12.59 -0.12 4.28
CA ILE A 158 -13.23 -1.33 4.77
C ILE A 158 -12.80 -1.50 6.23
N ILE A 159 -13.75 -1.50 7.15
CA ILE A 159 -13.50 -1.58 8.60
C ILE A 159 -14.46 -2.59 9.20
N PHE A 160 -13.94 -3.71 9.70
CA PHE A 160 -14.76 -4.77 10.31
C PHE A 160 -15.16 -4.42 11.74
N ASN A 161 -14.27 -3.80 12.52
CA ASN A 161 -14.58 -3.34 13.88
C ASN A 161 -15.63 -2.25 13.85
N GLU A 162 -16.78 -2.52 14.51
CA GLU A 162 -17.93 -1.63 14.49
C GLU A 162 -17.66 -0.26 15.14
N SER A 163 -16.92 -0.24 16.24
CA SER A 163 -16.58 1.01 16.94
C SER A 163 -15.68 1.90 16.07
N LEU A 164 -14.63 1.33 15.46
CA LEU A 164 -13.74 2.06 14.54
C LEU A 164 -14.51 2.52 13.29
N ARG A 165 -15.39 1.66 12.76
CA ARG A 165 -16.20 2.00 11.58
C ARG A 165 -17.14 3.16 11.86
N LYS A 166 -17.82 3.13 13.02
CA LYS A 166 -18.71 4.22 13.45
C LYS A 166 -17.92 5.52 13.63
N GLN A 167 -16.80 5.48 14.34
CA GLN A 167 -15.94 6.66 14.55
C GLN A 167 -15.50 7.29 13.23
N PHE A 168 -15.09 6.47 12.27
CA PHE A 168 -14.65 6.96 10.96
C PHE A 168 -15.81 7.50 10.12
N ALA A 169 -16.97 6.84 10.14
CA ALA A 169 -18.19 7.31 9.47
C ALA A 169 -18.67 8.66 10.05
N ASP A 170 -18.73 8.78 11.37
CA ASP A 170 -19.11 10.04 12.04
C ASP A 170 -18.12 11.18 11.69
N TYR A 171 -16.82 10.88 11.61
CA TYR A 171 -15.80 11.83 11.18
C TYR A 171 -16.01 12.31 9.73
N LEU A 172 -16.25 11.38 8.80
CA LEU A 172 -16.49 11.73 7.39
C LEU A 172 -17.76 12.57 7.25
N SER A 173 -18.85 12.15 7.89
CA SER A 173 -20.14 12.85 7.83
C SER A 173 -20.07 14.26 8.43
N SER A 174 -19.29 14.46 9.50
CA SER A 174 -19.10 15.78 10.11
C SER A 174 -18.46 16.82 9.18
N GLY A 175 -17.75 16.36 8.15
CA GLY A 175 -17.11 17.21 7.13
C GLY A 175 -17.78 17.13 5.76
N GLU A 176 -18.96 16.49 5.61
CA GLU A 176 -19.64 16.24 4.32
C GLU A 176 -18.70 15.52 3.32
N LEU A 177 -17.84 14.61 3.82
CA LEU A 177 -16.79 13.94 3.02
C LEU A 177 -17.21 12.57 2.48
N ASP A 178 -18.36 12.07 2.87
CA ASP A 178 -18.89 10.73 2.59
C ASP A 178 -19.81 10.67 1.35
N GLY A 179 -20.18 11.84 0.77
CA GLY A 179 -21.14 11.91 -0.32
C GLY A 179 -20.67 11.31 -1.65
N GLY A 180 -19.38 11.42 -1.96
CA GLY A 180 -18.85 11.01 -3.25
C GLY A 180 -19.45 11.80 -4.43
N HIS A 181 -19.30 11.27 -5.64
CA HIS A 181 -20.00 11.79 -6.80
C HIS A 181 -20.54 10.63 -7.67
N LEU A 182 -21.58 10.93 -8.45
CA LEU A 182 -22.33 9.95 -9.23
C LEU A 182 -21.42 9.04 -10.08
N PHE A 183 -20.50 9.63 -10.83
CA PHE A 183 -19.60 8.86 -11.71
C PHE A 183 -18.59 7.99 -10.95
N ALA A 184 -18.28 8.32 -9.69
CA ALA A 184 -17.43 7.46 -8.86
C ALA A 184 -18.11 6.12 -8.60
N PHE A 185 -19.37 6.13 -8.15
CA PHE A 185 -20.12 4.91 -7.86
C PHE A 185 -20.40 4.09 -9.10
N THR A 186 -20.90 4.73 -10.15
CA THR A 186 -21.18 4.08 -11.46
C THR A 186 -19.91 3.47 -12.06
N GLY A 187 -18.78 4.19 -11.97
CA GLY A 187 -17.50 3.71 -12.51
C GLY A 187 -16.96 2.50 -11.72
N VAL A 188 -17.07 2.50 -10.40
CA VAL A 188 -16.67 1.34 -9.56
C VAL A 188 -17.52 0.12 -9.89
N GLU A 189 -18.85 0.29 -9.95
CA GLU A 189 -19.77 -0.78 -10.29
C GLU A 189 -19.47 -1.37 -11.66
N ALA A 190 -19.29 -0.53 -12.68
CA ALA A 190 -18.98 -0.96 -14.04
C ALA A 190 -17.63 -1.71 -14.10
N ALA A 191 -16.59 -1.17 -13.42
CA ALA A 191 -15.26 -1.77 -13.41
C ALA A 191 -15.27 -3.18 -12.80
N TYR A 192 -15.86 -3.34 -11.62
CA TYR A 192 -15.88 -4.65 -10.95
C TYR A 192 -16.91 -5.62 -11.52
N SER A 193 -18.01 -5.14 -12.11
CA SER A 193 -19.03 -6.03 -12.72
C SER A 193 -18.68 -6.48 -14.13
N HIS A 194 -17.94 -5.67 -14.89
CA HIS A 194 -17.75 -5.88 -16.33
C HIS A 194 -16.29 -5.76 -16.80
N GLY A 195 -15.35 -5.40 -15.93
CA GLY A 195 -13.95 -5.10 -16.30
C GLY A 195 -13.00 -6.30 -16.29
N THR A 196 -13.45 -7.53 -16.00
CA THR A 196 -12.59 -8.70 -15.81
C THR A 196 -11.70 -8.97 -17.02
N GLU A 197 -12.27 -9.06 -18.22
CA GLU A 197 -11.52 -9.35 -19.45
C GLU A 197 -10.46 -8.27 -19.74
N TRP A 198 -10.82 -7.00 -19.52
CA TRP A 198 -9.89 -5.88 -19.67
C TRP A 198 -8.72 -6.00 -18.67
N LEU A 199 -9.03 -6.32 -17.42
CA LEU A 199 -8.00 -6.45 -16.36
C LEU A 199 -7.06 -7.60 -16.66
N GLU A 200 -7.56 -8.77 -17.07
CA GLU A 200 -6.75 -9.94 -17.45
C GLU A 200 -5.83 -9.64 -18.63
N ALA A 201 -6.34 -8.96 -19.66
CA ALA A 201 -5.52 -8.51 -20.78
C ALA A 201 -4.44 -7.50 -20.35
N CYS A 202 -4.80 -6.57 -19.47
CA CYS A 202 -3.86 -5.58 -18.92
C CYS A 202 -2.75 -6.26 -18.10
N LEU A 203 -3.08 -7.20 -17.21
CA LEU A 203 -2.11 -7.96 -16.43
C LEU A 203 -1.15 -8.76 -17.31
N SER A 204 -1.67 -9.42 -18.36
CA SER A 204 -0.85 -10.14 -19.35
C SER A 204 0.11 -9.20 -20.06
N TYR A 205 -0.36 -8.02 -20.47
CA TYR A 205 0.49 -7.00 -21.11
C TYR A 205 1.57 -6.47 -20.16
N ILE A 206 1.23 -6.21 -18.90
CA ILE A 206 2.19 -5.80 -17.87
C ILE A 206 3.27 -6.87 -17.67
N GLN A 207 2.89 -8.16 -17.57
CA GLN A 207 3.86 -9.25 -17.45
C GLN A 207 4.82 -9.31 -18.64
N SER A 208 4.30 -9.16 -19.87
CA SER A 208 5.13 -9.15 -21.07
C SER A 208 6.13 -7.98 -21.07
N ASN A 209 5.71 -6.80 -20.61
CA ASN A 209 6.60 -5.65 -20.46
C ASN A 209 7.68 -5.88 -19.39
N ILE A 210 7.32 -6.50 -18.28
CA ILE A 210 8.27 -6.87 -17.21
C ILE A 210 9.32 -7.83 -17.75
N ASP A 211 8.89 -8.88 -18.46
CA ASP A 211 9.79 -9.87 -19.07
C ASP A 211 10.73 -9.23 -20.07
N PHE A 212 10.20 -8.35 -20.91
CA PHE A 212 11.01 -7.57 -21.86
C PHE A 212 12.09 -6.74 -21.17
N VAL A 213 11.71 -5.96 -20.12
CA VAL A 213 12.66 -5.10 -19.41
C VAL A 213 13.71 -5.93 -18.69
N LEU A 214 13.34 -7.01 -18.00
CA LEU A 214 14.28 -7.88 -17.31
C LEU A 214 15.31 -8.49 -18.29
N GLY A 215 14.84 -9.05 -19.40
CA GLY A 215 15.73 -9.61 -20.43
C GLY A 215 16.60 -8.56 -21.11
N PHE A 216 16.09 -7.35 -21.34
CA PHE A 216 16.86 -6.25 -21.89
C PHE A 216 17.99 -5.82 -20.94
N LEU A 217 17.70 -5.61 -19.66
CA LEU A 217 18.69 -5.19 -18.66
C LEU A 217 19.77 -6.26 -18.47
N GLU A 218 19.39 -7.52 -18.37
CA GLU A 218 20.34 -8.63 -18.27
C GLU A 218 21.34 -8.65 -19.44
N LYS A 219 20.84 -8.45 -20.66
CA LYS A 219 21.65 -8.52 -21.88
C LYS A 219 22.48 -7.26 -22.13
N HIS A 220 21.95 -6.07 -21.87
CA HIS A 220 22.54 -4.81 -22.33
C HIS A 220 23.12 -3.96 -21.20
N THR A 221 22.60 -4.08 -19.98
CA THR A 221 23.01 -3.26 -18.84
C THR A 221 23.07 -4.07 -17.54
N PRO A 222 23.92 -5.12 -17.47
CA PRO A 222 23.92 -6.10 -16.37
C PRO A 222 24.22 -5.50 -14.98
N LYS A 223 24.74 -4.27 -14.93
CA LYS A 223 24.95 -3.52 -13.67
C LYS A 223 23.67 -2.92 -13.09
N ILE A 224 22.58 -2.88 -13.86
CA ILE A 224 21.26 -2.47 -13.36
C ILE A 224 20.43 -3.72 -13.15
N LYS A 225 20.03 -3.98 -11.90
CA LYS A 225 19.25 -5.16 -11.54
C LYS A 225 17.83 -4.76 -11.22
N ALA A 226 16.85 -5.32 -11.92
CA ALA A 226 15.46 -5.07 -11.64
C ALA A 226 14.89 -6.20 -10.76
N MET A 227 14.12 -5.83 -9.74
CA MET A 227 13.33 -6.79 -8.96
C MET A 227 12.10 -7.20 -9.77
N ARG A 228 11.88 -8.53 -9.93
CA ARG A 228 10.63 -9.00 -10.52
C ARG A 228 9.49 -8.75 -9.54
N PRO A 229 8.47 -7.95 -9.89
CA PRO A 229 7.36 -7.68 -8.99
C PRO A 229 6.38 -8.86 -8.97
N HIS A 230 5.72 -9.05 -7.82
CA HIS A 230 4.57 -9.94 -7.66
C HIS A 230 3.25 -9.22 -7.96
N ALA A 231 3.26 -7.89 -7.93
CA ALA A 231 2.11 -7.03 -8.16
C ALA A 231 2.53 -5.66 -8.68
N SER A 232 1.57 -4.87 -9.17
CA SER A 232 1.81 -3.52 -9.71
C SER A 232 2.41 -3.54 -11.11
N TYR A 233 2.60 -2.35 -11.66
CA TYR A 233 3.23 -2.08 -12.96
C TYR A 233 4.57 -1.36 -12.80
N LEU A 234 5.13 -1.36 -11.58
CA LEU A 234 6.39 -0.70 -11.24
C LEU A 234 7.52 -1.72 -11.17
N LEU A 235 8.68 -1.34 -11.67
CA LEU A 235 9.92 -2.08 -11.50
C LEU A 235 10.87 -1.29 -10.61
N TRP A 236 11.31 -1.91 -9.51
CA TRP A 236 12.40 -1.38 -8.70
C TRP A 236 13.73 -1.72 -9.34
N LEU A 237 14.53 -0.69 -9.65
CA LEU A 237 15.85 -0.84 -10.26
C LEU A 237 16.93 -0.63 -9.20
N ASP A 238 17.78 -1.64 -9.01
CA ASP A 238 18.99 -1.52 -8.21
C ASP A 238 20.15 -1.04 -9.08
N CYS A 239 20.54 0.21 -8.92
CA CYS A 239 21.58 0.87 -9.67
C CYS A 239 22.91 1.01 -8.89
N ARG A 240 23.05 0.36 -7.73
CA ARG A 240 24.23 0.53 -6.84
C ARG A 240 25.53 0.10 -7.51
N GLU A 241 25.53 -0.88 -8.40
CA GLU A 241 26.70 -1.34 -9.14
C GLU A 241 27.21 -0.31 -10.17
N LEU A 242 26.45 0.75 -10.47
CA LEU A 242 26.90 1.85 -11.31
C LEU A 242 27.91 2.75 -10.58
N GLY A 243 27.94 2.73 -9.25
CA GLY A 243 28.84 3.58 -8.44
C GLY A 243 28.49 5.06 -8.48
N LEU A 244 27.30 5.42 -8.96
CA LEU A 244 26.82 6.81 -9.05
C LEU A 244 26.17 7.24 -7.74
N SER A 245 26.38 8.49 -7.35
CA SER A 245 25.59 9.12 -6.31
C SER A 245 24.15 9.37 -6.78
N GLN A 246 23.19 9.56 -5.85
CA GLN A 246 21.80 9.82 -6.21
C GLN A 246 21.63 11.07 -7.09
N PRO A 247 22.33 12.21 -6.86
CA PRO A 247 22.26 13.35 -7.78
C PRO A 247 22.78 13.04 -9.19
N GLU A 248 23.82 12.20 -9.32
CA GLU A 248 24.33 11.77 -10.63
C GLU A 248 23.34 10.84 -11.32
N LEU A 249 22.77 9.86 -10.59
CA LEU A 249 21.75 8.96 -11.12
C LEU A 249 20.50 9.73 -11.61
N ASN A 250 20.10 10.79 -10.92
CA ASN A 250 18.97 11.62 -11.33
C ASN A 250 19.23 12.47 -12.59
N ARG A 251 20.49 12.64 -12.99
CA ARG A 251 20.88 13.36 -14.22
C ARG A 251 21.07 12.42 -15.41
N PHE A 252 21.26 11.15 -15.13
CA PHE A 252 21.41 10.10 -16.12
C PHE A 252 20.08 9.78 -16.80
#